data_d5d869e5f8827ef47d00392a69a65f50
#
_entry.id   d5d869e5f8827ef47d00392a69a65f50
#
_cell.length_a   1.000
_cell.length_b   1.000
_cell.length_c   1.000
_cell.angle_alpha   90.00
_cell.angle_beta   90.00
_cell.angle_gamma   90.00
#
_symmetry.space_group_name_H-M   'P 1'
#
loop_
_entity.id
_entity.type
_entity.pdbx_description
1 polymer ?
#
loop_
_entity_poly.entity_id
_entity_poly.type
_entity_poly.pdbx_seq_one_letter_code
_entity_poly.pdbx_strand_id
1 'polypeptide(L)'
;MLIYGIPNFKLEKHVVERRTKLLRDGGIKFEQNFEVGKDATLEQLRKKHDAILIATGVYKPREINLPGNDLDNIFPAMEFLTASNK
;
A
#
# COMPACT_ATOMS: atom_id res chain seq x y z
N MET A 1 -1.08 -2.22 -1.76
CA MET A 1 -2.42 -2.73 -1.38
C MET A 1 -3.14 -3.39 -2.55
N LEU A 2 -3.52 -2.67 -3.59
CA LEU A 2 -4.32 -3.21 -4.72
C LEU A 2 -3.65 -4.37 -5.48
N ILE A 3 -2.34 -4.33 -5.67
CA ILE A 3 -1.59 -5.37 -6.36
C ILE A 3 -1.33 -6.59 -5.47
N TYR A 4 -0.79 -6.37 -4.27
CA TYR A 4 -0.31 -7.45 -3.41
C TYR A 4 -1.26 -7.81 -2.25
N GLY A 5 -2.22 -6.96 -1.92
CA GLY A 5 -3.09 -7.16 -0.78
C GLY A 5 -4.49 -7.70 -1.10
N ILE A 6 -4.88 -7.71 -2.37
CA ILE A 6 -6.19 -8.18 -2.82
C ILE A 6 -6.00 -9.41 -3.71
N PRO A 7 -6.66 -10.55 -3.44
CA PRO A 7 -6.59 -11.73 -4.28
C PRO A 7 -7.10 -11.50 -5.70
N ASN A 8 -6.51 -12.19 -6.69
CA ASN A 8 -6.88 -12.06 -8.10
C ASN A 8 -8.35 -12.33 -8.40
N PHE A 9 -8.97 -13.25 -7.69
CA PHE A 9 -10.39 -13.58 -7.87
C PHE A 9 -11.35 -12.46 -7.44
N LYS A 10 -10.86 -11.50 -6.64
CA LYS A 10 -11.62 -10.30 -6.25
C LYS A 10 -11.29 -9.08 -7.09
N LEU A 11 -10.03 -8.95 -7.49
CA LEU A 11 -9.56 -7.84 -8.30
C LEU A 11 -8.38 -8.31 -9.16
N GLU A 12 -8.64 -8.50 -10.44
CA GLU A 12 -7.61 -8.89 -11.40
C GLU A 12 -6.56 -7.78 -11.57
N LYS A 13 -5.29 -8.15 -11.63
CA LYS A 13 -4.17 -7.21 -11.64
C LYS A 13 -4.17 -6.31 -12.88
N HIS A 14 -4.59 -6.82 -14.02
CA HIS A 14 -4.68 -6.02 -15.25
C HIS A 14 -5.63 -4.81 -15.14
N VAL A 15 -6.68 -4.90 -14.32
CA VAL A 15 -7.59 -3.77 -14.04
C VAL A 15 -6.84 -2.65 -13.32
N VAL A 16 -6.02 -3.00 -12.32
CA VAL A 16 -5.19 -2.05 -11.57
C VAL A 16 -4.13 -1.43 -12.48
N GLU A 17 -3.46 -2.25 -13.29
CA GLU A 17 -2.45 -1.78 -14.25
C GLU A 17 -3.04 -0.81 -15.27
N ARG A 18 -4.19 -1.14 -15.85
CA ARG A 18 -4.91 -0.26 -16.77
C ARG A 18 -5.25 1.07 -16.13
N ARG A 19 -5.78 1.08 -14.90
CA ARG A 19 -6.12 2.30 -14.17
C ARG A 19 -4.89 3.15 -13.86
N THR A 20 -3.81 2.52 -13.43
CA THR A 20 -2.55 3.20 -13.15
C THR A 20 -1.95 3.80 -14.43
N LYS A 21 -2.04 3.07 -15.55
CA LYS A 21 -1.61 3.58 -16.86
C LYS A 21 -2.40 4.82 -17.27
N LEU A 22 -3.71 4.81 -17.15
CA LEU A 22 -4.55 5.97 -17.46
C LEU A 22 -4.19 7.20 -16.64
N LEU A 23 -3.91 7.03 -15.35
CA LEU A 23 -3.48 8.13 -14.47
C LEU A 23 -2.11 8.67 -14.90
N ARG A 24 -1.18 7.80 -15.25
CA ARG A 24 0.16 8.18 -15.72
C ARG A 24 0.09 8.90 -17.07
N ASP A 25 -0.69 8.40 -18.01
CA ASP A 25 -0.91 9.01 -19.32
C ASP A 25 -1.61 10.38 -19.18
N GLY A 26 -2.42 10.58 -18.14
CA GLY A 26 -3.04 11.84 -17.75
C GLY A 26 -2.10 12.83 -17.06
N GLY A 27 -0.82 12.52 -16.90
CA GLY A 27 0.21 13.41 -16.38
C GLY A 27 0.51 13.26 -14.89
N ILE A 28 -0.09 12.27 -14.19
CA ILE A 28 0.25 11.99 -12.79
C ILE A 28 1.61 11.32 -12.69
N LYS A 29 2.51 11.91 -11.91
CA LYS A 29 3.81 11.34 -11.60
C LYS A 29 3.73 10.45 -10.38
N PHE A 30 4.26 9.24 -10.50
CA PHE A 30 4.38 8.27 -9.41
C PHE A 30 5.84 8.20 -8.96
N GLU A 31 6.09 8.56 -7.72
CA GLU A 31 7.39 8.42 -7.07
C GLU A 31 7.36 7.18 -6.18
N GLN A 32 7.96 6.11 -6.67
CA GLN A 32 8.07 4.84 -5.94
C GLN A 32 9.38 4.78 -5.16
N ASN A 33 9.44 3.92 -4.14
CA ASN A 33 10.61 3.78 -3.25
C ASN A 33 11.03 5.11 -2.60
N PHE A 34 10.06 5.96 -2.34
CA PHE A 34 10.25 7.26 -1.74
C PHE A 34 9.54 7.30 -0.37
N GLU A 35 10.30 7.47 0.69
CA GLU A 35 9.81 7.50 2.06
C GLU A 35 9.79 8.93 2.59
N VAL A 36 8.58 9.43 2.86
CA VAL A 36 8.41 10.75 3.48
C VAL A 36 8.91 10.71 4.93
N GLY A 37 9.77 11.65 5.28
CA GLY A 37 10.49 11.68 6.56
C GLY A 37 11.93 11.19 6.47
N LYS A 38 12.28 10.46 5.40
CA LYS A 38 13.64 10.00 5.12
C LYS A 38 14.20 10.63 3.86
N ASP A 39 13.55 10.45 2.71
CA ASP A 39 14.00 10.99 1.42
C ASP A 39 13.64 12.47 1.25
N ALA A 40 12.53 12.89 1.83
CA ALA A 40 12.17 14.30 1.99
C ALA A 40 11.31 14.50 3.24
N THR A 41 11.45 15.65 3.87
CA THR A 41 10.59 16.03 4.98
C THR A 41 9.23 16.53 4.48
N LEU A 42 8.20 16.44 5.31
CA LEU A 42 6.88 16.99 5.00
C LEU A 42 6.94 18.49 4.71
N GLU A 43 7.83 19.20 5.40
CA GLU A 43 8.05 20.64 5.18
C GLU A 43 8.62 20.95 3.82
N GLN A 44 9.59 20.16 3.34
CA GLN A 44 10.13 20.28 1.98
C GLN A 44 9.05 20.03 0.93
N LEU A 45 8.21 19.01 1.13
CA LEU A 45 7.08 18.71 0.24
C LEU A 45 6.05 19.85 0.24
N ARG A 46 5.78 20.45 1.41
CA ARG A 46 4.87 21.60 1.53
C ARG A 46 5.37 22.81 0.77
N LYS A 47 6.67 23.08 0.77
CA LYS A 47 7.26 24.19 0.00
C LYS A 47 7.22 23.95 -1.51
N LYS A 48 7.27 22.70 -1.94
CA LYS A 48 7.30 22.29 -3.35
C LYS A 48 5.92 22.19 -4.00
N HIS A 49 4.86 22.01 -3.22
CA HIS A 49 3.51 21.74 -3.70
C HIS A 49 2.51 22.74 -3.14
N ASP A 50 1.47 23.06 -3.90
CA ASP A 50 0.39 23.97 -3.50
C ASP A 50 -0.55 23.34 -2.48
N ALA A 51 -0.75 22.02 -2.56
CA ALA A 51 -1.55 21.24 -1.63
C ALA A 51 -0.97 19.84 -1.42
N ILE A 52 -1.22 19.25 -0.26
CA ILE A 52 -0.81 17.89 0.09
C ILE A 52 -2.02 17.14 0.64
N LEU A 53 -2.30 15.97 0.06
CA LEU A 53 -3.26 15.01 0.60
C LEU A 53 -2.51 13.83 1.22
N ILE A 54 -2.76 13.57 2.51
CA ILE A 54 -2.22 12.41 3.22
C ILE A 54 -3.24 11.28 3.14
N ALA A 55 -2.91 10.22 2.41
CA ALA A 55 -3.80 9.08 2.15
C ALA A 55 -3.06 7.75 2.31
N THR A 56 -2.34 7.59 3.41
CA THR A 56 -1.43 6.44 3.65
C THR A 56 -2.14 5.15 4.06
N GLY A 57 -3.37 5.22 4.54
CA GLY A 57 -4.09 4.07 5.06
C GLY A 57 -3.55 3.59 6.42
N VAL A 58 -4.00 2.41 6.85
CA VAL A 58 -3.59 1.77 8.10
C VAL A 58 -2.99 0.41 7.81
N TYR A 59 -1.73 0.21 8.19
CA TYR A 59 -0.99 -1.05 7.96
C TYR A 59 -0.76 -1.87 9.24
N LYS A 60 -0.90 -1.26 10.43
CA LYS A 60 -0.74 -1.99 11.69
C LYS A 60 -1.92 -2.94 11.88
N PRO A 61 -1.71 -4.27 11.92
CA PRO A 61 -2.78 -5.23 12.14
C PRO A 61 -3.35 -5.06 13.56
N ARG A 62 -4.63 -5.35 13.72
CA ARG A 62 -5.23 -5.52 15.04
C ARG A 62 -4.94 -6.93 15.52
N GLU A 63 -4.42 -7.06 16.73
CA GLU A 63 -4.18 -8.34 17.36
C GLU A 63 -5.46 -8.83 18.04
N ILE A 64 -5.73 -10.12 17.92
CA ILE A 64 -6.81 -10.80 18.62
C ILE A 64 -6.17 -11.50 19.81
N ASN A 65 -6.43 -11.02 21.02
CA ASN A 65 -5.93 -11.63 22.26
C ASN A 65 -6.78 -12.85 22.63
N LEU A 66 -6.52 -13.96 21.98
CA LEU A 66 -7.16 -15.25 22.27
C LEU A 66 -6.08 -16.31 22.55
N PRO A 67 -6.38 -17.33 23.36
CA PRO A 67 -5.49 -18.48 23.53
C PRO A 67 -5.14 -19.12 22.18
N GLY A 68 -3.86 -19.39 21.95
CA GLY A 68 -3.37 -19.95 20.69
C GLY A 68 -2.98 -18.94 19.63
N ASN A 69 -3.05 -17.64 19.92
CA ASN A 69 -2.63 -16.57 19.00
C ASN A 69 -1.12 -16.59 18.66
N ASP A 70 -0.32 -17.20 19.54
CA ASP A 70 1.12 -17.36 19.46
C ASP A 70 1.59 -18.72 18.87
N LEU A 71 0.64 -19.53 18.40
CA LEU A 71 0.98 -20.82 17.78
C LEU A 71 1.62 -20.64 16.42
N ASP A 72 2.46 -21.62 16.05
CA ASP A 72 3.06 -21.68 14.71
C ASP A 72 1.99 -21.73 13.62
N ASN A 73 2.28 -21.14 12.47
CA ASN A 73 1.40 -21.07 11.29
C ASN A 73 0.17 -20.16 11.46
N ILE A 74 0.17 -19.27 12.44
CA ILE A 74 -0.80 -18.17 12.55
C ILE A 74 -0.16 -16.90 12.02
N PHE A 75 -0.66 -16.38 10.90
CA PHE A 75 -0.11 -15.23 10.21
C PHE A 75 -1.12 -14.08 10.10
N PRO A 76 -0.68 -12.83 10.18
CA PRO A 76 -1.51 -11.69 9.80
C PRO A 76 -1.95 -11.80 8.34
N ALA A 77 -3.22 -11.50 8.07
CA ALA A 77 -3.80 -11.66 6.73
C ALA A 77 -3.02 -10.93 5.63
N MET A 78 -2.51 -9.74 5.91
CA MET A 78 -1.75 -8.96 4.93
C MET A 78 -0.38 -9.57 4.60
N GLU A 79 0.25 -10.22 5.55
CA GLU A 79 1.50 -10.96 5.33
C GLU A 79 1.27 -12.12 4.39
N PHE A 80 0.27 -12.94 4.66
CA PHE A 80 -0.13 -14.06 3.81
C PHE A 80 -0.51 -13.61 2.40
N LEU A 81 -1.40 -12.62 2.27
CA LEU A 81 -1.87 -12.12 0.98
C LEU A 81 -0.73 -11.52 0.14
N THR A 82 0.17 -10.78 0.78
CA THR A 82 1.32 -10.18 0.10
C THR A 82 2.29 -11.24 -0.41
N ALA A 83 2.54 -12.29 0.36
CA ALA A 83 3.40 -13.40 -0.05
C ALA A 83 2.75 -14.21 -1.20
N SER A 84 1.44 -14.43 -1.13
CA SER A 84 0.69 -15.18 -2.15
C SER A 84 0.57 -14.45 -3.49
N ASN A 85 0.59 -13.11 -3.50
CA ASN A 85 0.42 -12.29 -4.71
C ASN A 85 1.74 -11.81 -5.33
N LYS A 86 2.89 -12.15 -4.75
CA LYS A 86 4.22 -11.87 -5.30
C LYS A 86 4.65 -12.94 -6.29
#